data_77295c57f12ebcb49a145981e3e12221
#
_entry.id   77295c57f12ebcb49a145981e3e12221
#
_cell.length_a   1.000
_cell.length_b   1.000
_cell.length_c   1.000
_cell.angle_alpha   90.00
_cell.angle_beta   90.00
_cell.angle_gamma   90.00
#
_symmetry.space_group_name_H-M   'P 1'
#
loop_
_entity.id
_entity.type
_entity.pdbx_description
1 polymer ?
#
loop_
_entity_poly.entity_id
_entity_poly.type
_entity_poly.pdbx_seq_one_letter_code
_entity_poly.pdbx_strand_id
1 'polypeptide(L)'
;MTQRASNAEIAADLCGAQAQILRNALFTLQSRTGSSDFSGLLKTWTLRGTLHLIPESDLPLYVHQQGTAEDVCGTPWYAWMTKCGCALPPEREKAFARLMVQEIASGNDTREGLRQACQAAGMTADEEKMVFHGWG
;
A
#
# COMPACT_ATOMS: atom_id res chain seq x y z
N MET A 1 -8.06 32.68 -18.65
CA MET A 1 -8.56 31.77 -17.61
C MET A 1 -7.47 30.74 -17.36
N THR A 2 -6.86 30.72 -16.21
CA THR A 2 -5.88 29.70 -15.84
C THR A 2 -6.62 28.38 -15.77
N GLN A 3 -6.23 27.42 -16.62
CA GLN A 3 -6.77 26.07 -16.58
C GLN A 3 -6.50 25.51 -15.17
N ARG A 4 -7.54 25.12 -14.44
CA ARG A 4 -7.36 24.51 -13.11
C ARG A 4 -6.67 23.18 -13.32
N ALA A 5 -5.58 22.93 -12.57
CA ALA A 5 -4.92 21.67 -12.55
C ALA A 5 -5.88 20.54 -12.13
N SER A 6 -5.68 19.34 -12.64
CA SER A 6 -6.42 18.15 -12.23
C SER A 6 -6.00 17.71 -10.80
N ASN A 7 -6.81 16.86 -10.16
CA ASN A 7 -6.44 16.28 -8.87
C ASN A 7 -5.16 15.44 -8.98
N ALA A 8 -4.94 14.78 -10.10
CA ALA A 8 -3.71 14.01 -10.34
C ALA A 8 -2.48 14.92 -10.46
N GLU A 9 -2.58 16.05 -11.18
CA GLU A 9 -1.48 17.03 -11.27
C GLU A 9 -1.14 17.63 -9.89
N ILE A 10 -2.14 17.98 -9.09
CA ILE A 10 -1.88 18.47 -7.72
C ILE A 10 -1.26 17.38 -6.84
N ALA A 11 -1.70 16.12 -6.98
CA ALA A 11 -1.08 15.01 -6.25
C ALA A 11 0.38 14.80 -6.66
N ALA A 12 0.71 14.94 -7.95
CA ALA A 12 2.10 14.89 -8.45
C ALA A 12 2.94 16.02 -7.84
N ASP A 13 2.46 17.26 -7.90
CA ASP A 13 3.15 18.44 -7.35
C ASP A 13 3.44 18.33 -5.84
N LEU A 14 2.58 17.61 -5.12
CA LEU A 14 2.73 17.34 -3.69
C LEU A 14 3.62 16.11 -3.39
N CYS A 15 4.12 15.42 -4.41
CA CYS A 15 4.76 14.09 -4.25
C CYS A 15 3.85 13.12 -3.49
N GLY A 16 2.55 13.20 -3.74
CA GLY A 16 1.50 12.42 -3.09
C GLY A 16 0.73 13.18 -2.00
N ALA A 17 -0.58 13.07 -2.01
CA ALA A 17 -1.45 13.58 -0.96
C ALA A 17 -1.58 12.53 0.15
N GLN A 18 -1.21 12.89 1.38
CA GLN A 18 -1.26 11.98 2.53
C GLN A 18 -2.67 11.42 2.74
N ALA A 19 -2.81 10.09 2.78
CA ALA A 19 -4.07 9.37 2.68
C ALA A 19 -4.31 8.29 3.75
N GLN A 20 -3.75 8.46 4.97
CA GLN A 20 -4.12 7.62 6.10
C GLN A 20 -5.64 7.62 6.29
N ILE A 21 -6.25 8.79 6.19
CA ILE A 21 -7.69 8.96 6.10
C ILE A 21 -8.02 9.41 4.68
N LEU A 22 -8.49 8.48 3.85
CA LEU A 22 -8.73 8.71 2.42
C LEU A 22 -9.61 9.96 2.17
N ARG A 23 -10.69 10.12 2.92
CA ARG A 23 -11.59 11.28 2.79
C ARG A 23 -10.87 12.61 2.92
N ASN A 24 -9.89 12.71 3.82
CA ASN A 24 -9.13 13.94 4.02
C ASN A 24 -8.21 14.25 2.83
N ALA A 25 -7.60 13.22 2.25
CA ALA A 25 -6.79 13.37 1.04
C ALA A 25 -7.64 13.84 -0.15
N LEU A 26 -8.80 13.21 -0.39
CA LEU A 26 -9.73 13.61 -1.44
C LEU A 26 -10.22 15.06 -1.24
N PHE A 27 -10.59 15.43 -0.03
CA PHE A 27 -10.97 16.79 0.29
C PHE A 27 -9.84 17.80 0.04
N THR A 28 -8.60 17.44 0.40
CA THR A 28 -7.41 18.28 0.18
C THR A 28 -7.18 18.56 -1.31
N LEU A 29 -7.33 17.55 -2.16
CA LEU A 29 -7.19 17.71 -3.62
C LEU A 29 -8.37 18.52 -4.19
N GLN A 30 -9.59 18.15 -3.84
CA GLN A 30 -10.81 18.83 -4.31
C GLN A 30 -10.82 20.32 -3.93
N SER A 31 -10.38 20.68 -2.72
CA SER A 31 -10.34 22.07 -2.28
C SER A 31 -9.39 22.95 -3.09
N ARG A 32 -8.39 22.36 -3.72
CA ARG A 32 -7.40 23.06 -4.57
C ARG A 32 -7.83 23.16 -6.02
N THR A 33 -8.49 22.13 -6.55
CA THR A 33 -8.89 22.05 -7.95
C THR A 33 -10.34 22.49 -8.18
N GLY A 34 -11.20 22.33 -7.17
CA GLY A 34 -12.65 22.42 -7.28
C GLY A 34 -13.28 21.24 -8.03
N SER A 35 -12.50 20.20 -8.37
CA SER A 35 -12.94 19.02 -9.11
C SER A 35 -13.18 17.84 -8.17
N SER A 36 -14.25 17.08 -8.42
CA SER A 36 -14.52 15.79 -7.77
C SER A 36 -14.07 14.61 -8.63
N ASP A 37 -13.32 14.84 -9.70
CA ASP A 37 -12.73 13.79 -10.52
C ASP A 37 -11.41 13.37 -9.91
N PHE A 38 -11.35 12.12 -9.44
CA PHE A 38 -10.18 11.48 -8.84
C PHE A 38 -9.64 10.33 -9.71
N SER A 39 -10.04 10.27 -10.97
CA SER A 39 -9.51 9.29 -11.93
C SER A 39 -8.00 9.42 -12.08
N GLY A 40 -7.32 8.30 -12.32
CA GLY A 40 -5.87 8.25 -12.44
C GLY A 40 -5.11 8.43 -11.12
N LEU A 41 -5.79 8.38 -9.97
CA LEU A 41 -5.18 8.38 -8.64
C LEU A 41 -5.19 6.98 -8.04
N LEU A 42 -4.07 6.61 -7.43
CA LEU A 42 -3.85 5.36 -6.74
C LEU A 42 -3.49 5.62 -5.27
N LYS A 43 -4.09 4.87 -4.35
CA LYS A 43 -3.69 4.88 -2.94
C LYS A 43 -2.69 3.77 -2.68
N THR A 44 -1.49 4.14 -2.25
CA THR A 44 -0.43 3.16 -1.95
C THR A 44 0.48 3.63 -0.83
N TRP A 45 1.29 2.71 -0.32
CA TRP A 45 2.39 3.01 0.57
C TRP A 45 3.51 3.71 -0.23
N THR A 46 4.02 4.81 0.31
CA THR A 46 5.09 5.60 -0.31
C THR A 46 6.20 5.90 0.70
N LEU A 47 6.81 7.07 0.58
CA LEU A 47 7.89 7.51 1.44
C LEU A 47 7.57 7.34 2.93
N ARG A 48 8.54 6.85 3.69
CA ARG A 48 8.48 6.65 5.16
C ARG A 48 7.38 5.68 5.64
N GLY A 49 6.88 4.82 4.74
CA GLY A 49 5.85 3.85 5.12
C GLY A 49 4.49 4.48 5.45
N THR A 50 4.13 5.59 4.79
CA THR A 50 2.83 6.24 4.94
C THR A 50 2.00 6.12 3.67
N LEU A 51 0.67 6.05 3.82
CA LEU A 51 -0.27 5.95 2.71
C LEU A 51 -0.46 7.31 2.05
N HIS A 52 -0.35 7.35 0.72
CA HIS A 52 -0.60 8.53 -0.09
C HIS A 52 -1.49 8.21 -1.29
N LEU A 53 -2.23 9.22 -1.77
CA LEU A 53 -2.79 9.24 -3.11
C LEU A 53 -1.72 9.82 -4.05
N ILE A 54 -1.35 9.06 -5.05
CA ILE A 54 -0.39 9.43 -6.08
C ILE A 54 -1.03 9.24 -7.46
N PRO A 55 -0.56 9.93 -8.51
CA PRO A 55 -0.91 9.54 -9.88
C PRO A 55 -0.50 8.10 -10.17
N GLU A 56 -1.33 7.36 -10.89
CA GLU A 56 -1.00 5.98 -11.32
C GLU A 56 0.30 5.94 -12.13
N SER A 57 0.56 6.97 -12.94
CA SER A 57 1.81 7.12 -13.70
C SER A 57 3.06 7.15 -12.84
N ASP A 58 2.94 7.61 -11.59
CA ASP A 58 4.06 7.79 -10.69
C ASP A 58 4.34 6.54 -9.82
N LEU A 59 3.48 5.52 -9.92
CA LEU A 59 3.64 4.28 -9.16
C LEU A 59 5.07 3.69 -9.26
N PRO A 60 5.71 3.64 -10.45
CA PRO A 60 7.07 3.13 -10.58
C PRO A 60 8.14 3.90 -9.79
N LEU A 61 7.86 5.14 -9.39
CA LEU A 61 8.79 5.94 -8.58
C LEU A 61 8.77 5.51 -7.10
N TYR A 62 7.66 4.92 -6.64
CA TYR A 62 7.42 4.59 -5.23
C TYR A 62 7.53 3.11 -4.93
N VAL A 63 7.33 2.24 -5.92
CA VAL A 63 7.48 0.79 -5.78
C VAL A 63 8.74 0.32 -6.50
N HIS A 64 9.55 -0.45 -5.80
CA HIS A 64 10.71 -1.10 -6.44
C HIS A 64 10.20 -2.09 -7.47
N GLN A 65 10.46 -1.82 -8.75
CA GLN A 65 10.06 -2.68 -9.86
C GLN A 65 10.68 -4.09 -9.83
N GLN A 66 11.64 -4.32 -8.96
CA GLN A 66 12.38 -5.58 -8.85
C GLN A 66 12.26 -6.22 -7.47
N GLY A 67 11.34 -5.73 -6.63
CA GLY A 67 11.13 -6.30 -5.30
C GLY A 67 10.55 -7.69 -5.38
N THR A 68 11.34 -8.70 -5.09
CA THR A 68 10.86 -10.05 -4.79
C THR A 68 10.50 -10.15 -3.31
N ALA A 69 9.78 -11.19 -2.91
CA ALA A 69 9.53 -11.45 -1.49
C ALA A 69 10.84 -11.58 -0.69
N GLU A 70 11.94 -11.95 -1.35
CA GLU A 70 13.29 -12.00 -0.81
C GLU A 70 13.81 -10.60 -0.44
N ASP A 71 13.54 -9.61 -1.28
CA ASP A 71 14.06 -8.24 -1.09
C ASP A 71 13.40 -7.51 0.06
N VAL A 72 12.15 -7.83 0.38
CA VAL A 72 11.42 -7.23 1.52
C VAL A 72 12.17 -7.47 2.83
N CYS A 73 12.67 -8.68 3.03
CA CYS A 73 13.41 -9.06 4.24
C CYS A 73 14.78 -8.37 4.38
N GLY A 74 15.34 -7.84 3.28
CA GLY A 74 16.59 -7.06 3.27
C GLY A 74 16.41 -5.58 3.54
N THR A 75 15.18 -5.10 3.66
CA THR A 75 14.92 -3.67 3.82
C THR A 75 15.18 -3.16 5.25
N PRO A 76 15.59 -1.88 5.42
CA PRO A 76 15.67 -1.26 6.75
C PRO A 76 14.34 -1.30 7.50
N TRP A 77 13.22 -1.24 6.79
CA TRP A 77 11.88 -1.37 7.35
C TRP A 77 11.67 -2.74 7.99
N TYR A 78 11.97 -3.81 7.29
CA TYR A 78 11.86 -5.17 7.82
C TYR A 78 12.76 -5.38 9.04
N ALA A 79 13.99 -4.88 9.00
CA ALA A 79 14.90 -4.94 10.13
C ALA A 79 14.36 -4.21 11.37
N TRP A 80 13.71 -3.07 11.18
CA TRP A 80 13.04 -2.33 12.24
C TRP A 80 11.82 -3.10 12.78
N MET A 81 10.97 -3.63 11.90
CA MET A 81 9.81 -4.44 12.27
C MET A 81 10.21 -5.67 13.08
N THR A 82 11.31 -6.33 12.70
CA THR A 82 11.88 -7.47 13.44
C THR A 82 12.27 -7.07 14.87
N LYS A 83 12.95 -5.92 15.03
CA LYS A 83 13.31 -5.40 16.36
C LYS A 83 12.09 -5.09 17.24
N CYS A 84 11.00 -4.66 16.64
CA CYS A 84 9.73 -4.37 17.34
C CYS A 84 8.90 -5.64 17.63
N GLY A 85 9.34 -6.82 17.17
CA GLY A 85 8.55 -8.05 17.30
C GLY A 85 7.29 -8.06 16.42
N CYS A 86 7.29 -7.25 15.35
CA CYS A 86 6.15 -7.04 14.45
C CYS A 86 6.36 -7.62 13.05
N ALA A 87 7.49 -8.29 12.79
CA ALA A 87 7.77 -8.94 11.52
C ALA A 87 7.60 -10.46 11.64
N LEU A 88 7.07 -11.07 10.59
CA LEU A 88 7.09 -12.52 10.45
C LEU A 88 8.52 -13.03 10.24
N PRO A 89 8.83 -14.29 10.61
CA PRO A 89 10.04 -14.94 10.15
C PRO A 89 10.13 -14.90 8.61
N PRO A 90 11.34 -14.71 8.01
CA PRO A 90 11.49 -14.51 6.57
C PRO A 90 10.77 -15.55 5.70
N GLU A 91 10.84 -16.82 6.08
CA GLU A 91 10.19 -17.89 5.32
C GLU A 91 8.66 -17.83 5.37
N ARG A 92 8.10 -17.38 6.48
CA ARG A 92 6.65 -17.19 6.63
C ARG A 92 6.18 -15.97 5.84
N GLU A 93 6.95 -14.87 5.91
CA GLU A 93 6.71 -13.65 5.13
C GLU A 93 6.64 -13.96 3.64
N LYS A 94 7.66 -14.65 3.12
CA LYS A 94 7.74 -15.07 1.72
C LYS A 94 6.61 -16.00 1.31
N ALA A 95 6.26 -16.96 2.17
CA ALA A 95 5.19 -17.91 1.88
C ALA A 95 3.84 -17.20 1.74
N PHE A 96 3.49 -16.32 2.67
CA PHE A 96 2.24 -15.57 2.60
C PHE A 96 2.22 -14.53 1.49
N ALA A 97 3.34 -13.85 1.21
CA ALA A 97 3.45 -12.95 0.08
C ALA A 97 3.17 -13.66 -1.26
N ARG A 98 3.77 -14.84 -1.47
CA ARG A 98 3.52 -15.66 -2.67
C ARG A 98 2.07 -16.11 -2.76
N LEU A 99 1.50 -16.58 -1.65
CA LEU A 99 0.10 -16.97 -1.60
C LEU A 99 -0.83 -15.81 -1.99
N MET A 100 -0.63 -14.63 -1.37
CA MET A 100 -1.44 -13.45 -1.67
C MET A 100 -1.34 -13.02 -3.15
N VAL A 101 -0.13 -13.07 -3.74
CA VAL A 101 0.04 -12.80 -5.17
C VAL A 101 -0.74 -13.80 -6.03
N GLN A 102 -0.72 -15.09 -5.68
CA GLN A 102 -1.49 -16.12 -6.41
C GLN A 102 -3.00 -15.92 -6.27
N GLU A 103 -3.47 -15.60 -5.07
CA GLU A 103 -4.88 -15.31 -4.80
C GLU A 103 -5.36 -14.09 -5.61
N ILE A 104 -4.60 -13.00 -5.61
CA ILE A 104 -4.89 -11.79 -6.40
C ILE A 104 -4.95 -12.14 -7.90
N ALA A 105 -3.99 -12.93 -8.41
CA ALA A 105 -3.97 -13.35 -9.80
C ALA A 105 -5.18 -14.23 -10.18
N SER A 106 -5.78 -14.93 -9.21
CA SER A 106 -6.98 -15.72 -9.40
C SER A 106 -8.29 -14.94 -9.24
N GLY A 107 -8.21 -13.64 -8.92
CA GLY A 107 -9.36 -12.74 -8.73
C GLY A 107 -9.81 -12.56 -7.28
N ASN A 108 -9.10 -13.16 -6.31
CA ASN A 108 -9.35 -12.95 -4.89
C ASN A 108 -8.46 -11.78 -4.38
N ASP A 109 -8.87 -10.55 -4.67
CA ASP A 109 -8.10 -9.33 -4.41
C ASP A 109 -8.61 -8.50 -3.21
N THR A 110 -9.62 -9.02 -2.48
CA THR A 110 -10.12 -8.33 -1.30
C THR A 110 -9.30 -8.66 -0.06
N ARG A 111 -9.14 -7.67 0.83
CA ARG A 111 -8.42 -7.87 2.12
C ARG A 111 -8.98 -9.06 2.90
N GLU A 112 -10.30 -9.20 2.94
CA GLU A 112 -10.98 -10.29 3.65
C GLU A 112 -10.71 -11.64 2.99
N GLY A 113 -10.79 -11.72 1.66
CA GLY A 113 -10.48 -12.95 0.92
C GLY A 113 -9.03 -13.38 1.10
N LEU A 114 -8.09 -12.45 1.02
CA LEU A 114 -6.66 -12.73 1.27
C LEU A 114 -6.42 -13.20 2.71
N ARG A 115 -7.09 -12.59 3.69
CA ARG A 115 -7.02 -13.00 5.10
C ARG A 115 -7.49 -14.45 5.28
N GLN A 116 -8.64 -14.79 4.70
CA GLN A 116 -9.18 -16.14 4.76
C GLN A 116 -8.28 -17.18 4.08
N ALA A 117 -7.70 -16.85 2.92
CA ALA A 117 -6.74 -17.71 2.23
C ALA A 117 -5.48 -17.95 3.10
N CYS A 118 -4.95 -16.92 3.73
CA CYS A 118 -3.81 -17.06 4.63
C CYS A 118 -4.14 -17.88 5.88
N GLN A 119 -5.33 -17.73 6.45
CA GLN A 119 -5.80 -18.56 7.58
C GLN A 119 -5.93 -20.03 7.16
N ALA A 120 -6.49 -20.31 5.99
CA ALA A 120 -6.60 -21.66 5.45
C ALA A 120 -5.20 -22.29 5.20
N ALA A 121 -4.20 -21.49 4.89
CA ALA A 121 -2.80 -21.89 4.76
C ALA A 121 -2.04 -21.96 6.09
N GLY A 122 -2.72 -21.87 7.22
CA GLY A 122 -2.16 -22.05 8.55
C GLY A 122 -1.52 -20.79 9.15
N MET A 123 -2.01 -19.59 8.79
CA MET A 123 -1.65 -18.36 9.47
C MET A 123 -2.22 -18.37 10.89
N THR A 124 -1.36 -18.12 11.86
CA THR A 124 -1.78 -18.02 13.27
C THR A 124 -2.45 -16.66 13.54
N ALA A 125 -3.21 -16.57 14.66
CA ALA A 125 -3.87 -15.31 15.06
C ALA A 125 -2.87 -14.16 15.32
N ASP A 126 -1.67 -14.47 15.79
CA ASP A 126 -0.64 -13.44 16.02
C ASP A 126 0.02 -13.01 14.70
N GLU A 127 0.28 -13.93 13.77
CA GLU A 127 0.74 -13.60 12.41
C GLU A 127 -0.31 -12.78 11.67
N GLU A 128 -1.59 -13.11 11.81
CA GLU A 128 -2.69 -12.35 11.22
C GLU A 128 -2.68 -10.88 11.70
N LYS A 129 -2.51 -10.67 13.00
CA LYS A 129 -2.39 -9.30 13.54
C LYS A 129 -1.21 -8.54 12.94
N MET A 130 -0.07 -9.21 12.74
CA MET A 130 1.12 -8.59 12.14
C MET A 130 0.87 -8.20 10.68
N VAL A 131 0.22 -9.07 9.90
CA VAL A 131 0.03 -8.87 8.46
C VAL A 131 -1.17 -7.97 8.15
N PHE A 132 -2.30 -8.19 8.84
CA PHE A 132 -3.57 -7.53 8.47
C PHE A 132 -4.00 -6.42 9.44
N HIS A 133 -3.46 -6.31 10.65
CA HIS A 133 -3.86 -5.31 11.64
C HIS A 133 -2.72 -4.36 12.03
N GLY A 134 -1.51 -4.62 11.60
CA GLY A 134 -0.38 -3.73 11.80
C GLY A 134 -0.54 -2.45 10.97
N TRP A 135 -0.82 -1.33 11.64
CA TRP A 135 -0.67 0.02 11.06
C TRP A 135 -1.67 0.42 9.94
N GLY A 136 -2.84 -0.21 9.84
CA GLY A 136 -3.88 0.18 8.87
C GLY A 136 -5.01 1.00 9.49
#